data_81900c36ad1161112b11bb1ffe2787b0
#
_entry.id   81900c36ad1161112b11bb1ffe2787b0
#
_cell.length_a   1.000
_cell.length_b   1.000
_cell.length_c   1.000
_cell.angle_alpha   90.00
_cell.angle_beta   90.00
_cell.angle_gamma   90.00
#
_symmetry.space_group_name_H-M   'P 1'
#
loop_
_entity.id
_entity.type
_entity.pdbx_description
1 polymer ?
#
loop_
_entity_poly.entity_id
_entity_poly.type
_entity_poly.pdbx_seq_one_letter_code
_entity_poly.pdbx_strand_id
1 'polypeptide(L)'
;MNNPTISRIGTIIYALVIGFFGVNHFLNGTGLQKQMPRFIPYSIFWIYLTGALLIAAAVAILINKYVRVAGILLAIFLILIVVTVHVPAMTNVTEERVSIIVTNLVKDTGLAGAALIIAGRNS
;
A
#
# COMPACT_ATOMS: atom_id res chain seq x y z
N MET A 1 26.48 3.99 7.80
CA MET A 1 26.28 5.44 7.98
C MET A 1 25.15 5.92 7.09
N ASN A 2 24.40 6.87 7.60
CA ASN A 2 23.23 7.38 6.90
C ASN A 2 23.59 8.58 6.02
N ASN A 3 23.13 8.57 4.78
CA ASN A 3 23.24 9.72 3.90
C ASN A 3 21.85 10.38 3.82
N PRO A 4 21.66 11.56 4.43
CA PRO A 4 20.34 12.20 4.45
C PRO A 4 19.78 12.51 3.06
N THR A 5 20.65 12.86 2.11
CA THR A 5 20.22 13.19 0.76
C THR A 5 19.70 11.94 0.03
N ILE A 6 20.44 10.84 0.08
CA ILE A 6 20.03 9.59 -0.55
C ILE A 6 18.72 9.11 0.10
N SER A 7 18.66 9.16 1.42
CA SER A 7 17.47 8.74 2.16
C SER A 7 16.25 9.58 1.78
N ARG A 8 16.43 10.91 1.63
CA ARG A 8 15.33 11.80 1.25
C ARG A 8 14.85 11.53 -0.17
N ILE A 9 15.77 11.30 -1.11
CA ILE A 9 15.39 10.95 -2.48
C ILE A 9 14.56 9.67 -2.50
N GLY A 10 15.02 8.64 -1.81
CA GLY A 10 14.29 7.37 -1.73
C GLY A 10 12.90 7.54 -1.10
N THR A 11 12.81 8.35 -0.05
CA THR A 11 11.55 8.63 0.63
C THR A 11 10.56 9.34 -0.30
N ILE A 12 11.03 10.30 -1.09
CA ILE A 12 10.18 11.02 -2.05
C ILE A 12 9.69 10.05 -3.14
N ILE A 13 10.58 9.22 -3.68
CA ILE A 13 10.20 8.23 -4.69
C ILE A 13 9.12 7.30 -4.12
N TYR A 14 9.33 6.81 -2.90
CA TYR A 14 8.37 5.94 -2.23
C TYR A 14 7.00 6.62 -2.08
N ALA A 15 7.00 7.88 -1.61
CA ALA A 15 5.74 8.62 -1.43
C ALA A 15 5.00 8.83 -2.74
N LEU A 16 5.72 9.09 -3.83
CA LEU A 16 5.11 9.24 -5.15
C LEU A 16 4.45 7.94 -5.61
N VAL A 17 5.11 6.80 -5.36
CA VAL A 17 4.55 5.48 -5.70
C VAL A 17 3.28 5.21 -4.88
N ILE A 18 3.31 5.47 -3.59
CA ILE A 18 2.14 5.29 -2.71
C ILE A 18 1.00 6.20 -3.15
N GLY A 19 1.30 7.45 -3.48
CA GLY A 19 0.30 8.39 -3.99
C GLY A 19 -0.31 7.93 -5.31
N PHE A 20 0.51 7.40 -6.20
CA PHE A 20 0.03 6.83 -7.46
C PHE A 20 -0.97 5.69 -7.21
N PHE A 21 -0.64 4.77 -6.32
CA PHE A 21 -1.55 3.68 -5.99
C PHE A 21 -2.84 4.20 -5.35
N GLY A 22 -2.74 5.22 -4.51
CA GLY A 22 -3.93 5.85 -3.93
C GLY A 22 -4.86 6.43 -4.98
N VAL A 23 -4.31 7.18 -5.93
CA VAL A 23 -5.08 7.73 -7.06
C VAL A 23 -5.68 6.61 -7.90
N ASN A 24 -4.91 5.55 -8.15
CA ASN A 24 -5.37 4.40 -8.93
C ASN A 24 -6.59 3.72 -8.28
N HIS A 25 -6.67 3.71 -6.96
CA HIS A 25 -7.83 3.16 -6.27
C HIS A 25 -9.12 3.92 -6.61
N PHE A 26 -9.03 5.22 -6.84
CA PHE A 26 -10.19 6.01 -7.27
C PHE A 26 -10.47 5.85 -8.77
N LEU A 27 -9.44 5.84 -9.60
CA LEU A 27 -9.61 5.77 -11.05
C LEU A 27 -10.03 4.38 -11.53
N ASN A 28 -9.56 3.33 -10.88
CA ASN A 28 -9.79 1.94 -11.28
C ASN A 28 -10.49 1.12 -10.20
N GLY A 29 -11.34 1.77 -9.38
CA GLY A 29 -12.02 1.11 -8.28
C GLY A 29 -12.82 -0.12 -8.69
N THR A 30 -13.55 -0.04 -9.81
CA THR A 30 -14.36 -1.17 -10.30
C THR A 30 -13.48 -2.33 -10.77
N GLY A 31 -12.34 -2.05 -11.38
CA GLY A 31 -11.38 -3.10 -11.76
C GLY A 31 -10.77 -3.77 -10.54
N LEU A 32 -10.41 -2.98 -9.54
CA LEU A 32 -9.85 -3.51 -8.29
C LEU A 32 -10.89 -4.31 -7.51
N GLN A 33 -12.15 -3.93 -7.57
CA GLN A 33 -13.23 -4.65 -6.92
C GLN A 33 -13.32 -6.10 -7.39
N LYS A 34 -13.02 -6.37 -8.65
CA LYS A 34 -13.02 -7.71 -9.21
C LYS A 34 -11.94 -8.61 -8.59
N GLN A 35 -10.91 -8.03 -8.01
CA GLN A 35 -9.81 -8.75 -7.36
C GLN A 35 -10.05 -9.02 -5.89
N MET A 36 -11.09 -8.43 -5.30
CA MET A 36 -11.38 -8.61 -3.88
C MET A 36 -12.15 -9.90 -3.63
N PRO A 37 -11.87 -10.58 -2.49
CA PRO A 37 -12.66 -11.74 -2.09
C PRO A 37 -14.13 -11.38 -1.90
N ARG A 38 -15.02 -12.29 -2.32
CA ARG A 38 -16.46 -12.06 -2.25
C ARG A 38 -17.00 -11.92 -0.83
N PHE A 39 -16.30 -12.47 0.16
CA PHE A 39 -16.77 -12.39 1.55
C PHE A 39 -16.64 -11.00 2.15
N ILE A 40 -15.91 -10.09 1.50
CA ILE A 40 -15.75 -8.72 1.99
C ILE A 40 -16.93 -7.88 1.49
N PRO A 41 -17.81 -7.38 2.41
CA PRO A 41 -18.94 -6.57 2.00
C PRO A 41 -18.49 -5.14 1.65
N TYR A 42 -19.26 -4.46 0.80
CA TYR A 42 -19.02 -3.07 0.44
C TYR A 42 -17.61 -2.84 -0.09
N SER A 43 -17.15 -3.73 -0.99
CA SER A 43 -15.76 -3.70 -1.48
C SER A 43 -15.35 -2.35 -2.07
N ILE A 44 -16.25 -1.68 -2.79
CA ILE A 44 -15.93 -0.38 -3.40
C ILE A 44 -15.67 0.69 -2.33
N PHE A 45 -16.38 0.65 -1.21
CA PHE A 45 -16.13 1.54 -0.08
C PHE A 45 -14.72 1.36 0.47
N TRP A 46 -14.32 0.10 0.68
CA TRP A 46 -12.99 -0.22 1.21
C TRP A 46 -11.89 0.18 0.25
N ILE A 47 -12.12 0.04 -1.06
CA ILE A 47 -11.17 0.44 -2.09
C ILE A 47 -10.95 1.96 -2.05
N TYR A 48 -12.03 2.74 -1.99
CA TYR A 48 -11.91 4.20 -1.93
C TYR A 48 -11.31 4.67 -0.61
N LEU A 49 -11.67 4.02 0.50
CA LEU A 49 -11.05 4.33 1.80
C LEU A 49 -9.55 4.05 1.75
N THR A 50 -9.13 2.92 1.18
CA THR A 50 -7.73 2.59 1.00
C THR A 50 -7.02 3.66 0.17
N GLY A 51 -7.63 4.08 -0.94
CA GLY A 51 -7.06 5.13 -1.78
C GLY A 51 -6.86 6.43 -1.01
N ALA A 52 -7.84 6.84 -0.21
CA ALA A 52 -7.74 8.04 0.61
C ALA A 52 -6.62 7.94 1.64
N LEU A 53 -6.49 6.79 2.30
CA LEU A 53 -5.42 6.57 3.28
C LEU A 53 -4.04 6.57 2.64
N LEU A 54 -3.90 5.96 1.47
CA LEU A 54 -2.63 5.97 0.73
C LEU A 54 -2.23 7.39 0.33
N ILE A 55 -3.18 8.18 -0.16
CA ILE A 55 -2.91 9.57 -0.54
C ILE A 55 -2.53 10.38 0.70
N ALA A 56 -3.24 10.21 1.80
CA ALA A 56 -2.93 10.93 3.05
C ALA A 56 -1.52 10.59 3.54
N ALA A 57 -1.14 9.31 3.51
CA ALA A 57 0.20 8.88 3.90
C ALA A 57 1.26 9.47 2.97
N ALA A 58 1.02 9.45 1.66
CA ALA A 58 1.93 10.02 0.68
C ALA A 58 2.16 11.52 0.92
N VAL A 59 1.09 12.26 1.15
CA VAL A 59 1.18 13.70 1.43
C VAL A 59 1.97 13.95 2.71
N ALA A 60 1.68 13.21 3.79
CA ALA A 60 2.39 13.36 5.06
C ALA A 60 3.89 13.14 4.89
N ILE A 61 4.27 12.11 4.13
CA ILE A 61 5.68 11.80 3.87
C ILE A 61 6.33 12.89 3.01
N LEU A 62 5.62 13.37 1.96
CA LEU A 62 6.16 14.40 1.07
C LEU A 62 6.39 15.72 1.78
N ILE A 63 5.47 16.16 2.63
CA ILE A 63 5.63 17.40 3.38
C ILE A 63 6.46 17.23 4.64
N ASN A 64 6.91 16.02 4.90
CA ASN A 64 7.78 15.67 6.03
C ASN A 64 7.15 15.98 7.39
N LYS A 65 5.83 15.73 7.52
CA LYS A 65 5.09 15.88 8.77
C LYS A 65 4.47 14.56 9.17
N TYR A 66 4.61 14.19 10.46
CA TYR A 66 4.06 12.96 10.99
C TYR A 66 4.55 11.71 10.25
N VAL A 67 5.79 11.74 9.74
CA VAL A 67 6.32 10.67 8.88
C VAL A 67 6.37 9.34 9.64
N ARG A 68 6.76 9.36 10.90
CA ARG A 68 6.82 8.14 11.71
C ARG A 68 5.44 7.51 11.85
N VAL A 69 4.44 8.31 12.22
CA VAL A 69 3.07 7.83 12.39
C VAL A 69 2.51 7.34 11.05
N ALA A 70 2.68 8.13 10.00
CA ALA A 70 2.20 7.77 8.67
C ALA A 70 2.83 6.46 8.19
N GLY A 71 4.14 6.29 8.38
CA GLY A 71 4.84 5.08 7.97
C GLY A 71 4.40 3.85 8.73
N ILE A 72 4.22 3.95 10.04
CA ILE A 72 3.76 2.83 10.86
C ILE A 72 2.33 2.43 10.47
N LEU A 73 1.43 3.40 10.36
CA LEU A 73 0.04 3.13 10.00
C LEU A 73 -0.06 2.55 8.59
N LEU A 74 0.73 3.07 7.66
CA LEU A 74 0.78 2.55 6.30
C LEU A 74 1.27 1.10 6.28
N ALA A 75 2.32 0.78 7.04
CA ALA A 75 2.84 -0.57 7.11
C ALA A 75 1.80 -1.55 7.67
N ILE A 76 1.14 -1.17 8.76
CA ILE A 76 0.07 -1.98 9.36
C ILE A 76 -1.04 -2.21 8.33
N PHE A 77 -1.46 -1.16 7.65
CA PHE A 77 -2.54 -1.23 6.69
C PHE A 77 -2.19 -2.15 5.51
N LEU A 78 -0.98 -2.01 4.97
CA LEU A 78 -0.53 -2.85 3.85
C LEU A 78 -0.46 -4.33 4.26
N ILE A 79 0.00 -4.64 5.46
CA ILE A 79 0.01 -6.02 5.96
C ILE A 79 -1.41 -6.55 6.13
N LEU A 80 -2.34 -5.71 6.62
CA LEU A 80 -3.74 -6.11 6.71
C LEU A 80 -4.32 -6.45 5.33
N ILE A 81 -4.00 -5.67 4.31
CA ILE A 81 -4.44 -5.93 2.94
C ILE A 81 -3.86 -7.27 2.45
N VAL A 82 -2.59 -7.53 2.71
CA VAL A 82 -1.97 -8.82 2.33
C VAL A 82 -2.74 -9.99 2.95
N VAL A 83 -3.00 -9.91 4.25
CA VAL A 83 -3.64 -11.00 4.99
C VAL A 83 -5.12 -11.15 4.63
N THR A 84 -5.84 -10.04 4.47
CA THR A 84 -7.31 -10.09 4.30
C THR A 84 -7.76 -10.14 2.84
N VAL A 85 -6.95 -9.64 1.91
CA VAL A 85 -7.32 -9.57 0.49
C VAL A 85 -6.47 -10.52 -0.35
N HIS A 86 -5.15 -10.37 -0.30
CA HIS A 86 -4.28 -11.10 -1.23
C HIS A 86 -4.18 -12.59 -0.89
N VAL A 87 -4.02 -12.95 0.38
CA VAL A 87 -3.91 -14.36 0.76
C VAL A 87 -5.22 -15.12 0.47
N PRO A 88 -6.41 -14.63 0.90
CA PRO A 88 -7.65 -15.32 0.55
C PRO A 88 -7.93 -15.36 -0.95
N ALA A 89 -7.50 -14.35 -1.70
CA ALA A 89 -7.73 -14.29 -3.14
C ALA A 89 -6.97 -15.35 -3.91
N MET A 90 -5.98 -16.01 -3.31
CA MET A 90 -5.24 -17.10 -3.95
C MET A 90 -6.02 -18.42 -4.02
N THR A 91 -7.15 -18.51 -3.31
CA THR A 91 -7.95 -19.73 -3.30
C THR A 91 -8.91 -19.78 -4.49
N ASN A 92 -9.06 -20.97 -5.10
CA ASN A 92 -10.02 -21.20 -6.18
C ASN A 92 -9.85 -20.29 -7.41
N VAL A 93 -8.60 -20.00 -7.79
CA VAL A 93 -8.29 -19.19 -8.95
C VAL A 93 -7.35 -19.96 -9.90
N THR A 94 -7.28 -19.49 -11.15
CA THR A 94 -6.39 -20.09 -12.16
C THR A 94 -4.93 -19.80 -11.83
N GLU A 95 -4.01 -20.59 -12.41
CA GLU A 95 -2.57 -20.38 -12.20
C GLU A 95 -2.12 -18.98 -12.64
N GLU A 96 -2.69 -18.48 -13.74
CA GLU A 96 -2.38 -17.14 -14.24
C GLU A 96 -2.76 -16.07 -13.22
N ARG A 97 -3.94 -16.17 -12.61
CA ARG A 97 -4.40 -15.23 -11.61
C ARG A 97 -3.61 -15.34 -10.31
N VAL A 98 -3.21 -16.54 -9.93
CA VAL A 98 -2.36 -16.74 -8.75
C VAL A 98 -1.04 -15.98 -8.91
N SER A 99 -0.43 -16.02 -10.10
CA SER A 99 0.81 -15.27 -10.36
C SER A 99 0.62 -13.78 -10.14
N ILE A 100 -0.47 -13.20 -10.63
CA ILE A 100 -0.77 -11.77 -10.44
C ILE A 100 -0.97 -11.45 -8.95
N ILE A 101 -1.71 -12.29 -8.24
CA ILE A 101 -2.00 -12.11 -6.82
C ILE A 101 -0.71 -12.19 -5.99
N VAL A 102 0.16 -13.16 -6.27
CA VAL A 102 1.45 -13.30 -5.59
C VAL A 102 2.31 -12.06 -5.82
N THR A 103 2.33 -11.53 -7.05
CA THR A 103 3.07 -10.30 -7.35
C THR A 103 2.56 -9.14 -6.49
N ASN A 104 1.26 -8.98 -6.37
CA ASN A 104 0.66 -7.93 -5.53
C ASN A 104 0.97 -8.14 -4.04
N LEU A 105 0.92 -9.38 -3.59
CA LEU A 105 1.23 -9.73 -2.20
C LEU A 105 2.68 -9.38 -1.87
N VAL A 106 3.61 -9.76 -2.72
CA VAL A 106 5.05 -9.47 -2.53
C VAL A 106 5.29 -7.97 -2.59
N LYS A 107 4.67 -7.29 -3.53
CA LYS A 107 4.78 -5.83 -3.67
C LYS A 107 4.31 -5.12 -2.40
N ASP A 108 3.13 -5.45 -1.89
CA ASP A 108 2.58 -4.79 -0.70
C ASP A 108 3.41 -5.10 0.55
N THR A 109 3.94 -6.32 0.66
CA THR A 109 4.84 -6.69 1.75
C THR A 109 6.13 -5.87 1.70
N GLY A 110 6.69 -5.70 0.51
CA GLY A 110 7.89 -4.85 0.33
C GLY A 110 7.61 -3.39 0.64
N LEU A 111 6.46 -2.89 0.22
CA LEU A 111 6.05 -1.51 0.52
C LEU A 111 5.85 -1.31 2.03
N ALA A 112 5.33 -2.31 2.73
CA ALA A 112 5.20 -2.26 4.19
C ALA A 112 6.56 -2.18 4.87
N GLY A 113 7.52 -3.00 4.42
CA GLY A 113 8.88 -2.97 4.94
C GLY A 113 9.54 -1.61 4.73
N ALA A 114 9.41 -1.05 3.55
CA ALA A 114 9.96 0.28 3.24
C ALA A 114 9.31 1.36 4.11
N ALA A 115 8.01 1.27 4.36
CA ALA A 115 7.31 2.20 5.24
C ALA A 115 7.87 2.18 6.66
N LEU A 116 8.18 0.98 7.17
CA LEU A 116 8.79 0.84 8.50
C LEU A 116 10.20 1.43 8.55
N ILE A 117 10.99 1.23 7.50
CA ILE A 117 12.33 1.83 7.42
C ILE A 117 12.22 3.35 7.46
N ILE A 118 11.32 3.92 6.67
CA ILE A 118 11.09 5.36 6.64
C ILE A 118 10.64 5.87 8.01
N ALA A 119 9.71 5.18 8.65
CA ALA A 119 9.24 5.54 9.98
C ALA A 119 10.38 5.51 11.00
N GLY A 120 11.21 4.49 10.96
CA GLY A 120 12.33 4.35 11.89
C GLY A 120 13.39 5.42 11.74
N ARG A 121 13.62 5.91 10.51
CA ARG A 121 14.59 6.97 10.27
C ARG A 121 14.09 8.36 10.63
N ASN A 122 12.80 8.50 10.85
CA ASN A 122 12.15 9.79 11.14
C ASN A 122 11.56 9.83 12.56
N SER A 123 12.11 9.02 13.43
CA SER A 123 11.66 8.95 14.82
C SER A 123 12.31 10.00 15.71
#